data_23b43d0655b7e5dd8099100a2aa55845
#
_entry.id   23b43d0655b7e5dd8099100a2aa55845
#
_cell.length_a   1.000
_cell.length_b   1.000
_cell.length_c   1.000
_cell.angle_alpha   90.00
_cell.angle_beta   90.00
_cell.angle_gamma   90.00
#
_symmetry.space_group_name_H-M   'P 1'
#
loop_
_entity.id
_entity.type
_entity.pdbx_description
1 polymer ?
#
loop_
_entity_poly.entity_id
_entity_poly.type
_entity_poly.pdbx_seq_one_letter_code
_entity_poly.pdbx_strand_id
1 'polypeptide(L)'
;MEPGALDATRLRTLQRVGMLCGLTAGAWLGAAEAPTKLVTLGLSPVVISLSMVIGVFLARWTLPALIQGTSYVAADLRQAPHLIVWAVLAGCLWAVANTLTIFAVRDVGLSIAFPLWNSNSLLGIFWGVVFFQELRGADWRRWLGVIGGALLMFGGATALALASAQQVPAHDAARGVAAALGAGVLWGTMYIPYRKAYLT
;
A
#
# COMPACT_ATOMS: atom_id res chain seq x y z
N MET A 1 -21.24 -30.23 17.47
CA MET A 1 -20.66 -28.97 18.04
C MET A 1 -20.72 -27.95 16.94
N GLU A 2 -21.62 -26.98 17.04
CA GLU A 2 -21.68 -25.86 16.11
C GLU A 2 -20.35 -25.07 16.16
N PRO A 3 -19.76 -24.67 15.02
CA PRO A 3 -18.59 -23.82 15.03
C PRO A 3 -19.00 -22.44 15.57
N GLY A 4 -18.63 -22.21 16.83
CA GLY A 4 -19.12 -21.13 17.67
C GLY A 4 -19.01 -19.77 17.02
N ALA A 5 -20.11 -19.04 17.05
CA ALA A 5 -20.15 -17.61 16.85
C ALA A 5 -19.03 -16.99 17.71
N LEU A 6 -18.08 -16.31 17.07
CA LEU A 6 -17.04 -15.57 17.77
C LEU A 6 -17.74 -14.63 18.76
N ASP A 7 -17.46 -14.81 20.05
CA ASP A 7 -18.01 -13.99 21.12
C ASP A 7 -17.82 -12.51 20.76
N ALA A 8 -18.85 -11.69 20.93
CA ALA A 8 -18.83 -10.26 20.59
C ALA A 8 -17.65 -9.52 21.24
N THR A 9 -17.21 -10.00 22.39
CA THR A 9 -16.02 -9.49 23.09
C THR A 9 -14.74 -9.78 22.31
N ARG A 10 -14.61 -10.97 21.76
CA ARG A 10 -13.46 -11.39 20.94
C ARG A 10 -13.39 -10.61 19.63
N LEU A 11 -14.52 -10.37 18.98
CA LEU A 11 -14.60 -9.55 17.78
C LEU A 11 -14.17 -8.09 18.04
N ARG A 12 -14.61 -7.48 19.15
CA ARG A 12 -14.20 -6.13 19.55
C ARG A 12 -12.70 -6.05 19.84
N THR A 13 -12.15 -7.09 20.49
CA THR A 13 -10.71 -7.15 20.77
C THR A 13 -9.91 -7.26 19.46
N LEU A 14 -10.31 -8.13 18.54
CA LEU A 14 -9.67 -8.25 17.22
C LEU A 14 -9.72 -6.95 16.42
N GLN A 15 -10.86 -6.24 16.46
CA GLN A 15 -10.98 -4.93 15.81
C GLN A 15 -10.04 -3.88 16.42
N ARG A 16 -9.94 -3.81 17.75
CA ARG A 16 -9.02 -2.88 18.41
C ARG A 16 -7.55 -3.19 18.08
N VAL A 17 -7.18 -4.46 18.16
CA VAL A 17 -5.82 -4.89 17.78
C VAL A 17 -5.55 -4.57 16.32
N GLY A 18 -6.48 -4.85 15.40
CA GLY A 18 -6.35 -4.51 14.00
C GLY A 18 -6.17 -3.00 13.75
N MET A 19 -6.93 -2.16 14.45
CA MET A 19 -6.75 -0.69 14.36
C MET A 19 -5.38 -0.25 14.88
N LEU A 20 -4.92 -0.78 16.02
CA LEU A 20 -3.59 -0.46 16.56
C LEU A 20 -2.48 -0.91 15.60
N CYS A 21 -2.59 -2.11 15.05
CA CYS A 21 -1.66 -2.61 14.04
C CYS A 21 -1.65 -1.71 12.79
N GLY A 22 -2.82 -1.24 12.33
CA GLY A 22 -2.92 -0.31 11.20
C GLY A 22 -2.25 1.04 11.48
N LEU A 23 -2.47 1.61 12.65
CA LEU A 23 -1.84 2.87 13.07
C LEU A 23 -0.31 2.74 13.15
N THR A 24 0.18 1.67 13.79
CA THR A 24 1.62 1.43 13.90
C THR A 24 2.25 1.14 12.55
N ALA A 25 1.58 0.39 11.66
CA ALA A 25 2.05 0.13 10.30
C ALA A 25 2.18 1.43 9.49
N GLY A 26 1.21 2.37 9.63
CA GLY A 26 1.27 3.68 9.00
C GLY A 26 2.46 4.52 9.47
N ALA A 27 2.73 4.53 10.78
CA ALA A 27 3.87 5.23 11.37
C ALA A 27 5.22 4.65 10.86
N TRP A 28 5.35 3.32 10.81
CA TRP A 28 6.53 2.65 10.27
C TRP A 28 6.72 2.90 8.78
N LEU A 29 5.63 2.93 8.00
CA LEU A 29 5.68 3.25 6.59
C LEU A 29 6.21 4.67 6.37
N GLY A 30 5.68 5.65 7.09
CA GLY A 30 6.16 7.03 7.03
C GLY A 30 7.65 7.16 7.41
N ALA A 31 8.09 6.44 8.44
CA ALA A 31 9.49 6.41 8.85
C ALA A 31 10.40 5.74 7.79
N ALA A 32 9.92 4.72 7.08
CA ALA A 32 10.66 4.06 6.01
C ALA A 32 10.78 4.92 4.74
N GLU A 33 9.79 5.76 4.47
CA GLU A 33 9.76 6.63 3.28
C GLU A 33 10.62 7.89 3.44
N ALA A 34 10.76 8.42 4.65
CA ALA A 34 11.49 9.65 4.90
C ALA A 34 12.96 9.62 4.42
N PRO A 35 13.77 8.56 4.63
CA PRO A 35 15.14 8.48 4.16
C PRO A 35 15.26 8.47 2.62
N THR A 36 14.21 8.11 1.89
CA THR A 36 14.22 8.06 0.42
C THR A 36 14.60 9.41 -0.18
N LYS A 37 14.17 10.52 0.46
CA LYS A 37 14.51 11.87 0.02
C LYS A 37 16.03 12.14 0.09
N LEU A 38 16.71 11.61 1.08
CA LEU A 38 18.16 11.81 1.25
C LEU A 38 18.96 11.04 0.19
N VAL A 39 18.46 9.87 -0.21
CA VAL A 39 19.13 8.99 -1.16
C VAL A 39 18.90 9.44 -2.62
N THR A 40 17.83 10.16 -2.91
CA THR A 40 17.55 10.68 -4.27
C THR A 40 18.57 11.71 -4.76
N LEU A 41 19.37 12.27 -3.87
CA LEU A 41 20.45 13.22 -4.20
C LEU A 41 21.71 12.48 -4.66
N GLY A 42 21.80 12.13 -5.94
CA GLY A 42 23.03 11.57 -6.54
C GLY A 42 22.93 10.16 -7.11
N LEU A 43 21.86 9.43 -6.84
CA LEU A 43 21.62 8.10 -7.42
C LEU A 43 20.49 8.14 -8.45
N SER A 44 20.55 7.25 -9.45
CA SER A 44 19.44 7.13 -10.39
C SER A 44 18.22 6.48 -9.71
N PRO A 45 16.98 6.90 -10.04
CA PRO A 45 15.77 6.32 -9.47
C PRO A 45 15.67 4.79 -9.63
N VAL A 46 16.21 4.26 -10.72
CA VAL A 46 16.22 2.81 -10.98
C VAL A 46 17.12 2.08 -9.99
N VAL A 47 18.32 2.62 -9.68
CA VAL A 47 19.23 2.02 -8.70
C VAL A 47 18.63 2.05 -7.31
N ILE A 48 17.97 3.16 -6.93
CA ILE A 48 17.30 3.28 -5.64
C ILE A 48 16.16 2.25 -5.55
N SER A 49 15.31 2.17 -6.59
CA SER A 49 14.22 1.20 -6.65
C SER A 49 14.72 -0.24 -6.54
N LEU A 50 15.76 -0.59 -7.27
CA LEU A 50 16.36 -1.93 -7.23
C LEU A 50 16.88 -2.25 -5.81
N SER A 51 17.58 -1.31 -5.19
CA SER A 51 18.11 -1.49 -3.83
C SER A 51 16.98 -1.68 -2.80
N MET A 52 15.87 -0.92 -2.93
CA MET A 52 14.68 -1.08 -2.09
C MET A 52 14.04 -2.45 -2.30
N VAL A 53 13.88 -2.91 -3.54
CA VAL A 53 13.32 -4.24 -3.86
C VAL A 53 14.16 -5.34 -3.24
N ILE A 54 15.49 -5.27 -3.38
CA ILE A 54 16.42 -6.24 -2.77
C ILE A 54 16.29 -6.21 -1.25
N GLY A 55 16.28 -5.02 -0.64
CA GLY A 55 16.13 -4.88 0.82
C GLY A 55 14.81 -5.45 1.33
N VAL A 56 13.70 -5.18 0.66
CA VAL A 56 12.39 -5.73 1.00
C VAL A 56 12.37 -7.26 0.83
N PHE A 57 12.96 -7.78 -0.25
CA PHE A 57 13.05 -9.22 -0.47
C PHE A 57 13.86 -9.90 0.65
N LEU A 58 15.02 -9.38 0.97
CA LEU A 58 15.86 -9.93 2.05
C LEU A 58 15.12 -9.88 3.40
N ALA A 59 14.49 -8.77 3.75
CA ALA A 59 13.78 -8.63 5.02
C ALA A 59 12.56 -9.55 5.11
N ARG A 60 11.74 -9.61 4.06
CA ARG A 60 10.50 -10.40 4.04
C ARG A 60 10.72 -11.89 3.85
N TRP A 61 11.82 -12.28 3.22
CA TRP A 61 12.16 -13.68 3.02
C TRP A 61 12.99 -14.25 4.16
N THR A 62 14.06 -13.54 4.56
CA THR A 62 15.02 -14.04 5.56
C THR A 62 14.38 -14.21 6.93
N LEU A 63 13.61 -13.23 7.39
CA LEU A 63 13.04 -13.29 8.73
C LEU A 63 12.02 -14.43 8.89
N PRO A 64 11.01 -14.59 8.01
CA PRO A 64 10.14 -15.76 8.06
C PRO A 64 10.85 -17.08 7.88
N ALA A 65 11.83 -17.15 6.97
CA ALA A 65 12.61 -18.36 6.73
C ALA A 65 13.41 -18.81 7.96
N LEU A 66 13.96 -17.88 8.74
CA LEU A 66 14.68 -18.16 9.97
C LEU A 66 13.76 -18.60 11.11
N ILE A 67 12.53 -18.04 11.18
CA ILE A 67 11.59 -18.30 12.29
C ILE A 67 10.76 -19.56 12.01
N GLN A 68 10.25 -19.74 10.81
CA GLN A 68 9.25 -20.76 10.45
C GLN A 68 9.80 -21.82 9.48
N GLY A 69 10.99 -21.63 8.92
CA GLY A 69 11.51 -22.44 7.82
C GLY A 69 10.82 -22.11 6.50
N THR A 70 11.16 -22.84 5.44
CA THR A 70 10.62 -22.62 4.08
C THR A 70 9.74 -23.76 3.57
N SER A 71 9.56 -24.81 4.35
CA SER A 71 8.81 -26.02 3.95
C SER A 71 7.33 -25.73 3.68
N TYR A 72 6.73 -24.82 4.42
CA TYR A 72 5.32 -24.43 4.24
C TYR A 72 5.09 -23.74 2.88
N VAL A 73 6.06 -22.94 2.39
CA VAL A 73 5.94 -22.26 1.10
C VAL A 73 5.89 -23.29 -0.03
N ALA A 74 6.74 -24.33 0.03
CA ALA A 74 6.72 -25.40 -0.96
C ALA A 74 5.44 -26.23 -0.90
N ALA A 75 4.87 -26.43 0.29
CA ALA A 75 3.62 -27.14 0.47
C ALA A 75 2.45 -26.33 -0.11
N ASP A 76 2.37 -25.02 0.21
CA ASP A 76 1.32 -24.12 -0.29
C ASP A 76 1.36 -24.01 -1.82
N LEU A 77 2.56 -23.86 -2.40
CA LEU A 77 2.72 -23.78 -3.86
C LEU A 77 2.34 -25.08 -4.58
N ARG A 78 2.53 -26.24 -3.94
CA ARG A 78 2.08 -27.53 -4.50
C ARG A 78 0.56 -27.69 -4.43
N GLN A 79 -0.06 -27.20 -3.36
CA GLN A 79 -1.52 -27.30 -3.16
C GLN A 79 -2.27 -26.28 -4.02
N ALA A 80 -1.72 -25.07 -4.21
CA ALA A 80 -2.36 -23.99 -4.90
C ALA A 80 -1.41 -23.27 -5.88
N PRO A 81 -1.00 -23.89 -7.00
CA PRO A 81 -0.01 -23.33 -7.93
C PRO A 81 -0.47 -22.00 -8.58
N HIS A 82 -1.76 -21.75 -8.65
CA HIS A 82 -2.32 -20.49 -9.18
C HIS A 82 -1.96 -19.28 -8.31
N LEU A 83 -1.58 -19.47 -7.03
CA LEU A 83 -1.10 -18.38 -6.16
C LEU A 83 0.16 -17.73 -6.71
N ILE A 84 1.01 -18.47 -7.45
CA ILE A 84 2.21 -17.92 -8.08
C ILE A 84 1.83 -16.80 -9.06
N VAL A 85 0.80 -17.01 -9.87
CA VAL A 85 0.36 -16.03 -10.88
C VAL A 85 -0.10 -14.74 -10.19
N TRP A 86 -0.91 -14.86 -9.15
CA TRP A 86 -1.39 -13.71 -8.39
C TRP A 86 -0.26 -12.99 -7.65
N ALA A 87 0.68 -13.75 -7.06
CA ALA A 87 1.82 -13.21 -6.36
C ALA A 87 2.77 -12.45 -7.32
N VAL A 88 3.06 -13.03 -8.49
CA VAL A 88 3.91 -12.39 -9.52
C VAL A 88 3.23 -11.12 -10.04
N LEU A 89 1.94 -11.16 -10.34
CA LEU A 89 1.19 -9.99 -10.81
C LEU A 89 1.21 -8.88 -9.76
N ALA A 90 0.94 -9.19 -8.50
CA ALA A 90 0.99 -8.23 -7.41
C ALA A 90 2.41 -7.66 -7.23
N GLY A 91 3.44 -8.50 -7.30
CA GLY A 91 4.84 -8.09 -7.22
C GLY A 91 5.27 -7.18 -8.35
N CYS A 92 4.86 -7.46 -9.59
CA CYS A 92 5.11 -6.59 -10.74
C CYS A 92 4.46 -5.21 -10.59
N LEU A 93 3.17 -5.17 -10.21
CA LEU A 93 2.47 -3.92 -9.96
C LEU A 93 3.15 -3.11 -8.85
N TRP A 94 3.56 -3.78 -7.76
CA TRP A 94 4.29 -3.13 -6.67
C TRP A 94 5.63 -2.57 -7.11
N ALA A 95 6.43 -3.32 -7.86
CA ALA A 95 7.75 -2.89 -8.31
C ALA A 95 7.69 -1.68 -9.23
N VAL A 96 6.73 -1.67 -10.18
CA VAL A 96 6.53 -0.53 -11.08
C VAL A 96 6.04 0.68 -10.29
N ALA A 97 5.05 0.51 -9.40
CA ALA A 97 4.55 1.59 -8.56
C ALA A 97 5.66 2.19 -7.69
N ASN A 98 6.47 1.34 -7.04
CA ASN A 98 7.59 1.78 -6.22
C ASN A 98 8.63 2.56 -7.02
N THR A 99 8.92 2.14 -8.25
CA THR A 99 9.82 2.88 -9.13
C THR A 99 9.24 4.26 -9.49
N LEU A 100 7.95 4.34 -9.78
CA LEU A 100 7.28 5.61 -10.07
C LEU A 100 7.30 6.57 -8.88
N THR A 101 7.19 6.08 -7.63
CA THR A 101 7.29 6.95 -6.44
C THR A 101 8.66 7.59 -6.32
N ILE A 102 9.73 6.88 -6.66
CA ILE A 102 11.09 7.47 -6.64
C ILE A 102 11.21 8.58 -7.69
N PHE A 103 10.68 8.40 -8.89
CA PHE A 103 10.61 9.48 -9.88
C PHE A 103 9.79 10.66 -9.38
N ALA A 104 8.63 10.42 -8.78
CA ALA A 104 7.78 11.46 -8.21
C ALA A 104 8.52 12.25 -7.12
N VAL A 105 9.18 11.58 -6.16
CA VAL A 105 9.94 12.25 -5.10
C VAL A 105 11.07 13.11 -5.67
N ARG A 106 11.76 12.62 -6.70
CA ARG A 106 12.82 13.36 -7.37
C ARG A 106 12.30 14.62 -8.06
N ASP A 107 11.18 14.51 -8.78
CA ASP A 107 10.70 15.55 -9.68
C ASP A 107 9.83 16.60 -9.00
N VAL A 108 9.02 16.24 -7.99
CA VAL A 108 8.13 17.18 -7.25
C VAL A 108 8.36 17.20 -5.73
N GLY A 109 9.26 16.38 -5.23
CA GLY A 109 9.54 16.27 -3.80
C GLY A 109 8.53 15.41 -3.04
N LEU A 110 8.94 14.93 -1.86
CA LEU A 110 8.14 14.00 -1.06
C LEU A 110 6.83 14.64 -0.58
N SER A 111 6.84 15.91 -0.21
CA SER A 111 5.67 16.62 0.32
C SER A 111 4.50 16.71 -0.66
N ILE A 112 4.77 16.71 -1.97
CA ILE A 112 3.74 16.71 -3.02
C ILE A 112 3.45 15.30 -3.47
N ALA A 113 4.50 14.49 -3.70
CA ALA A 113 4.36 13.14 -4.21
C ALA A 113 3.60 12.21 -3.25
N PHE A 114 3.93 12.26 -1.95
CA PHE A 114 3.34 11.40 -0.93
C PHE A 114 1.80 11.49 -0.84
N PRO A 115 1.18 12.67 -0.75
CA PRO A 115 -0.26 12.81 -0.80
C PRO A 115 -0.89 12.27 -2.09
N LEU A 116 -0.26 12.51 -3.24
CA LEU A 116 -0.80 12.10 -4.53
C LEU A 116 -0.85 10.58 -4.68
N TRP A 117 0.22 9.87 -4.33
CA TRP A 117 0.18 8.40 -4.45
C TRP A 117 -0.66 7.73 -3.36
N ASN A 118 -0.88 8.38 -2.20
CA ASN A 118 -1.78 7.88 -1.17
C ASN A 118 -3.26 7.87 -1.61
N SER A 119 -3.60 8.48 -2.77
CA SER A 119 -4.88 8.26 -3.45
C SER A 119 -5.14 6.77 -3.78
N ASN A 120 -4.12 5.89 -3.68
CA ASN A 120 -4.24 4.45 -3.77
C ASN A 120 -5.32 3.88 -2.84
N SER A 121 -5.50 4.47 -1.66
CA SER A 121 -6.51 4.05 -0.70
C SER A 121 -7.94 4.25 -1.21
N LEU A 122 -8.18 5.34 -1.96
CA LEU A 122 -9.47 5.58 -2.61
C LEU A 122 -9.77 4.52 -3.68
N LEU A 123 -8.75 4.18 -4.47
CA LEU A 123 -8.85 3.09 -5.46
C LEU A 123 -9.03 1.73 -4.79
N GLY A 124 -8.35 1.48 -3.67
CA GLY A 124 -8.54 0.27 -2.88
C GLY A 124 -9.98 0.13 -2.39
N ILE A 125 -10.57 1.21 -1.87
CA ILE A 125 -11.98 1.25 -1.48
C ILE A 125 -12.90 1.02 -2.69
N PHE A 126 -12.62 1.69 -3.80
CA PHE A 126 -13.39 1.52 -5.05
C PHE A 126 -13.40 0.06 -5.52
N TRP A 127 -12.23 -0.58 -5.58
CA TRP A 127 -12.13 -2.00 -5.94
C TRP A 127 -12.80 -2.92 -4.91
N GLY A 128 -12.69 -2.61 -3.62
CA GLY A 128 -13.38 -3.31 -2.53
C GLY A 128 -14.90 -3.32 -2.73
N VAL A 129 -15.46 -2.18 -3.12
CA VAL A 129 -16.89 -2.04 -3.38
C VAL A 129 -17.30 -2.73 -4.68
N VAL A 130 -16.57 -2.47 -5.79
CA VAL A 130 -16.98 -2.92 -7.13
C VAL A 130 -16.75 -4.43 -7.33
N PHE A 131 -15.54 -4.92 -7.02
CA PHE A 131 -15.21 -6.33 -7.27
C PHE A 131 -15.54 -7.25 -6.11
N PHE A 132 -15.39 -6.76 -4.88
CA PHE A 132 -15.55 -7.61 -3.71
C PHE A 132 -16.84 -7.38 -2.94
N GLN A 133 -17.63 -6.39 -3.36
CA GLN A 133 -18.96 -6.07 -2.79
C GLN A 133 -18.93 -5.91 -1.26
N GLU A 134 -17.83 -5.39 -0.72
CA GLU A 134 -17.58 -5.30 0.74
C GLU A 134 -18.61 -4.48 1.50
N LEU A 135 -19.21 -3.49 0.86
CA LEU A 135 -20.26 -2.66 1.44
C LEU A 135 -21.67 -3.07 1.01
N ARG A 136 -21.84 -4.27 0.44
CA ARG A 136 -23.16 -4.77 0.05
C ARG A 136 -24.01 -5.01 1.30
N GLY A 137 -25.13 -4.27 1.40
CA GLY A 137 -25.99 -4.30 2.59
C GLY A 137 -25.47 -3.48 3.78
N ALA A 138 -24.43 -2.66 3.60
CA ALA A 138 -23.98 -1.77 4.64
C ALA A 138 -24.95 -0.60 4.85
N ASP A 139 -25.18 -0.25 6.13
CA ASP A 139 -25.97 0.92 6.50
C ASP A 139 -25.31 2.22 5.97
N TRP A 140 -26.12 3.23 5.69
CA TRP A 140 -25.69 4.54 5.22
C TRP A 140 -24.63 5.20 6.11
N ARG A 141 -24.65 4.93 7.42
CA ARG A 141 -23.65 5.40 8.38
C ARG A 141 -22.25 4.85 8.09
N ARG A 142 -22.17 3.59 7.64
CA ARG A 142 -20.89 2.97 7.25
C ARG A 142 -20.36 3.61 5.97
N TRP A 143 -21.25 3.89 5.00
CA TRP A 143 -20.89 4.61 3.78
C TRP A 143 -20.37 6.01 4.09
N LEU A 144 -21.05 6.75 4.95
CA LEU A 144 -20.59 8.09 5.39
C LEU A 144 -19.22 8.01 6.08
N GLY A 145 -19.00 7.02 6.93
CA GLY A 145 -17.71 6.81 7.58
C GLY A 145 -16.58 6.55 6.60
N VAL A 146 -16.81 5.69 5.60
CA VAL A 146 -15.81 5.35 4.57
C VAL A 146 -15.52 6.56 3.67
N ILE A 147 -16.57 7.19 3.12
CA ILE A 147 -16.42 8.34 2.22
C ILE A 147 -15.85 9.54 2.99
N GLY A 148 -16.38 9.84 4.18
CA GLY A 148 -15.91 10.94 5.01
C GLY A 148 -14.43 10.77 5.41
N GLY A 149 -14.02 9.57 5.82
CA GLY A 149 -12.62 9.24 6.12
C GLY A 149 -11.71 9.39 4.89
N ALA A 150 -12.15 8.92 3.73
CA ALA A 150 -11.42 9.06 2.48
C ALA A 150 -11.25 10.54 2.06
N LEU A 151 -12.31 11.35 2.17
CA LEU A 151 -12.27 12.77 1.88
C LEU A 151 -11.38 13.54 2.86
N LEU A 152 -11.43 13.22 4.15
CA LEU A 152 -10.56 13.84 5.16
C LEU A 152 -9.08 13.49 4.90
N MET A 153 -8.80 12.24 4.57
CA MET A 153 -7.44 11.81 4.23
C MET A 153 -6.92 12.55 3.00
N PHE A 154 -7.70 12.56 1.92
CA PHE A 154 -7.31 13.24 0.67
C PHE A 154 -7.20 14.76 0.86
N GLY A 155 -8.15 15.37 1.57
CA GLY A 155 -8.15 16.81 1.87
C GLY A 155 -6.95 17.21 2.73
N GLY A 156 -6.65 16.45 3.78
CA GLY A 156 -5.47 16.67 4.62
C GLY A 156 -4.15 16.52 3.84
N ALA A 157 -4.07 15.50 3.01
CA ALA A 157 -2.92 15.26 2.13
C ALA A 157 -2.74 16.40 1.12
N THR A 158 -3.84 16.89 0.51
CA THR A 158 -3.81 18.01 -0.43
C THR A 158 -3.41 19.32 0.25
N ALA A 159 -3.94 19.59 1.45
CA ALA A 159 -3.56 20.77 2.22
C ALA A 159 -2.05 20.77 2.57
N LEU A 160 -1.51 19.61 2.95
CA LEU A 160 -0.08 19.45 3.21
C LEU A 160 0.75 19.68 1.94
N ALA A 161 0.32 19.12 0.81
CA ALA A 161 0.99 19.30 -0.48
C ALA A 161 1.03 20.78 -0.90
N LEU A 162 -0.09 21.50 -0.77
CA LEU A 162 -0.18 22.92 -1.10
C LEU A 162 0.72 23.78 -0.17
N ALA A 163 0.71 23.49 1.12
CA ALA A 163 1.58 24.19 2.09
C ALA A 163 3.07 23.97 1.82
N SER A 164 3.44 22.82 1.28
CA SER A 164 4.83 22.44 0.99
C SER A 164 5.30 22.82 -0.41
N ALA A 165 4.38 23.05 -1.36
CA ALA A 165 4.71 23.31 -2.77
C ALA A 165 5.58 24.55 -3.00
N GLN A 166 5.50 25.55 -2.11
CA GLN A 166 6.30 26.78 -2.20
C GLN A 166 7.76 26.60 -1.81
N GLN A 167 8.15 25.48 -1.22
CA GLN A 167 9.47 25.26 -0.63
C GLN A 167 10.39 24.38 -1.50
N VAL A 168 9.88 23.75 -2.54
CA VAL A 168 10.65 22.80 -3.37
C VAL A 168 10.61 23.22 -4.83
N PRO A 169 11.76 23.58 -5.46
CA PRO A 169 11.81 23.78 -6.90
C PRO A 169 11.45 22.47 -7.61
N ALA A 170 10.36 22.47 -8.36
CA ALA A 170 9.96 21.31 -9.15
C ALA A 170 10.85 21.21 -10.40
N HIS A 171 11.56 20.11 -10.54
CA HIS A 171 12.40 19.85 -11.71
C HIS A 171 11.55 19.58 -12.97
N ASP A 172 10.52 18.77 -12.82
CA ASP A 172 9.56 18.44 -13.86
C ASP A 172 8.20 18.10 -13.21
N ALA A 173 7.43 19.15 -12.91
CA ALA A 173 6.19 19.02 -12.15
C ALA A 173 5.17 18.07 -12.82
N ALA A 174 5.02 18.15 -14.14
CA ALA A 174 4.04 17.34 -14.87
C ALA A 174 4.40 15.85 -14.79
N ARG A 175 5.67 15.51 -14.98
CA ARG A 175 6.16 14.13 -14.90
C ARG A 175 6.08 13.59 -13.48
N GLY A 176 6.47 14.38 -12.51
CA GLY A 176 6.43 13.98 -11.10
C GLY A 176 5.01 13.73 -10.59
N VAL A 177 4.04 14.59 -10.96
CA VAL A 177 2.62 14.41 -10.65
C VAL A 177 2.06 13.17 -11.35
N ALA A 178 2.36 12.99 -12.64
CA ALA A 178 1.91 11.81 -13.38
C ALA A 178 2.49 10.51 -12.80
N ALA A 179 3.76 10.51 -12.40
CA ALA A 179 4.41 9.38 -11.74
C ALA A 179 3.75 9.07 -10.38
N ALA A 180 3.46 10.08 -9.56
CA ALA A 180 2.79 9.91 -8.28
C ALA A 180 1.39 9.33 -8.43
N LEU A 181 0.58 9.89 -9.33
CA LEU A 181 -0.77 9.38 -9.61
C LEU A 181 -0.73 7.97 -10.20
N GLY A 182 0.19 7.71 -11.14
CA GLY A 182 0.41 6.38 -11.71
C GLY A 182 0.77 5.35 -10.65
N ALA A 183 1.65 5.69 -9.71
CA ALA A 183 1.98 4.84 -8.56
C ALA A 183 0.75 4.56 -7.70
N GLY A 184 -0.07 5.58 -7.41
CA GLY A 184 -1.32 5.44 -6.68
C GLY A 184 -2.29 4.46 -7.35
N VAL A 185 -2.45 4.56 -8.68
CA VAL A 185 -3.30 3.64 -9.45
C VAL A 185 -2.79 2.21 -9.37
N LEU A 186 -1.49 1.99 -9.56
CA LEU A 186 -0.88 0.66 -9.53
C LEU A 186 -0.96 0.04 -8.13
N TRP A 187 -0.64 0.80 -7.08
CA TRP A 187 -0.77 0.30 -5.71
C TRP A 187 -2.21 0.01 -5.31
N GLY A 188 -3.16 0.89 -5.68
CA GLY A 188 -4.57 0.65 -5.45
C GLY A 188 -5.07 -0.60 -6.16
N THR A 189 -4.61 -0.84 -7.40
CA THR A 189 -4.99 -2.00 -8.21
C THR A 189 -4.31 -3.30 -7.73
N MET A 190 -3.12 -3.21 -7.12
CA MET A 190 -2.40 -4.35 -6.54
C MET A 190 -3.23 -5.11 -5.49
N TYR A 191 -4.18 -4.46 -4.83
CA TYR A 191 -5.07 -5.12 -3.88
C TYR A 191 -5.98 -6.17 -4.52
N ILE A 192 -6.26 -6.08 -5.82
CA ILE A 192 -7.08 -7.07 -6.54
C ILE A 192 -6.40 -8.45 -6.56
N PRO A 193 -5.18 -8.62 -7.11
CA PRO A 193 -4.49 -9.90 -7.08
C PRO A 193 -4.19 -10.40 -5.66
N TYR A 194 -3.85 -9.50 -4.74
CA TYR A 194 -3.66 -9.86 -3.34
C TYR A 194 -4.90 -10.54 -2.76
N ARG A 195 -6.06 -9.90 -2.88
CA ARG A 195 -7.29 -10.43 -2.32
C ARG A 195 -7.77 -11.68 -3.05
N LYS A 196 -7.57 -11.76 -4.36
CA LYS A 196 -7.87 -12.98 -5.13
C LYS A 196 -7.05 -14.17 -4.63
N ALA A 197 -5.78 -13.98 -4.33
CA ALA A 197 -4.93 -15.01 -3.75
C ALA A 197 -5.42 -15.53 -2.39
N TYR A 198 -6.12 -14.70 -1.59
CA TYR A 198 -6.70 -15.13 -0.31
C TYR A 198 -8.07 -15.80 -0.44
N LEU A 199 -8.79 -15.57 -1.54
CA LEU A 199 -10.15 -16.11 -1.75
C LEU A 199 -10.17 -17.42 -2.55
N THR A 200 -9.07 -17.80 -3.15
CA THR A 200 -8.90 -19.02 -3.96
C THR A 200 -8.03 -20.03 -3.27
#